data_50c12615d02033d3a6c2c6ae13452f70
#
_entry.id   50c12615d02033d3a6c2c6ae13452f70
#
_cell.length_a   1.000
_cell.length_b   1.000
_cell.length_c   1.000
_cell.angle_alpha   90.00
_cell.angle_beta   90.00
_cell.angle_gamma   90.00
#
_symmetry.space_group_name_H-M   'P 1'
#
loop_
_entity.id
_entity.type
_entity.pdbx_description
1 polymer ?
#
loop_
_entity_poly.entity_id
_entity_poly.type
_entity_poly.pdbx_seq_one_letter_code
_entity_poly.pdbx_strand_id
1 'polypeptide(L)'
;MTSTDLGPLHAADLVDPALAADPGRYAAALGRFVTASPTSFHAAAEVARLLDEAGFHRLEETDSWPAEVRPEDGWTSIGSPTEGLPARRYAVRDGAVVAWVLPADAGPTAPLRILGAHTDSPGFRLKPQPTVTAHGWLQAGVEVYGGPLLASWLDRELELAGRLVTRRGDEHLVRSGPMLRIPQLAVHLDRDAHTGVTLDKQRHTVPVLGVLGEGSGDRYDVLAILARAAGIDADDVVGYDVALADTQEPRTFGIDGALLASGRLDNLSSVFAGLVALLGVGDGGQTIPVLACFDHEEVGSASRSGAAGPFLEDVLRRVLDGLGASAEQRARTFAGSWCLSADAGHSVHPNYPEKHDPAVRPLAGDGVLLKINANQRYTSDAWGSAVWTEWCERAGVPTQPFVSNNDVPCGSTIGPITATRLGIRTLDVGVPLLSMHSARELAHVDDLAGLARVAGAFFS
;
A
#
# COMPACT_ATOMS: atom_id res chain seq x y z
N MET A 1 1.99 -24.15 -8.19
CA MET A 1 2.37 -24.07 -6.75
C MET A 1 1.48 -23.01 -6.14
N THR A 2 0.83 -23.30 -5.02
CA THR A 2 0.10 -22.29 -4.24
C THR A 2 1.10 -21.44 -3.46
N SER A 3 0.79 -20.19 -3.11
CA SER A 3 1.70 -19.28 -2.39
C SER A 3 2.17 -19.83 -1.04
N THR A 4 1.37 -20.69 -0.41
CA THR A 4 1.68 -21.39 0.84
C THR A 4 2.83 -22.39 0.73
N ASP A 5 3.18 -22.87 -0.46
CA ASP A 5 4.28 -23.82 -0.68
C ASP A 5 5.66 -23.14 -0.71
N LEU A 6 5.72 -21.80 -0.76
CA LEU A 6 6.95 -21.04 -0.95
C LEU A 6 7.56 -20.44 0.34
N GLY A 7 6.89 -20.62 1.47
CA GLY A 7 7.31 -20.02 2.75
C GLY A 7 7.20 -18.48 2.78
N PRO A 8 7.65 -17.83 3.87
CA PRO A 8 7.64 -16.38 4.00
C PRO A 8 8.52 -15.71 2.94
N LEU A 9 8.19 -14.48 2.58
CA LEU A 9 9.00 -13.66 1.70
C LEU A 9 10.24 -13.17 2.45
N HIS A 10 11.42 -13.23 1.83
CA HIS A 10 12.66 -12.73 2.42
C HIS A 10 13.24 -11.58 1.60
N ALA A 11 13.95 -10.66 2.25
CA ALA A 11 14.60 -9.54 1.58
C ALA A 11 15.58 -10.00 0.49
N ALA A 12 16.26 -11.13 0.70
CA ALA A 12 17.14 -11.74 -0.28
C ALA A 12 16.42 -12.10 -1.61
N ASP A 13 15.13 -12.43 -1.55
CA ASP A 13 14.31 -12.68 -2.75
C ASP A 13 14.09 -11.39 -3.54
N LEU A 14 14.05 -10.22 -2.87
CA LEU A 14 13.70 -8.92 -3.43
C LEU A 14 14.92 -8.19 -4.02
N VAL A 15 16.11 -8.42 -3.49
CA VAL A 15 17.34 -7.79 -4.01
C VAL A 15 17.90 -8.49 -5.25
N ASP A 16 17.32 -9.64 -5.65
CA ASP A 16 17.69 -10.34 -6.89
C ASP A 16 17.30 -9.48 -8.11
N PRO A 17 18.26 -8.96 -8.91
CA PRO A 17 17.95 -8.14 -10.07
C PRO A 17 17.07 -8.87 -11.12
N ALA A 18 17.08 -10.21 -11.10
CA ALA A 18 16.25 -11.00 -11.98
C ALA A 18 14.76 -11.04 -11.57
N LEU A 19 14.41 -10.63 -10.34
CA LEU A 19 13.03 -10.69 -9.87
C LEU A 19 12.09 -9.87 -10.77
N ALA A 20 12.37 -8.60 -10.97
CA ALA A 20 11.54 -7.72 -11.80
C ALA A 20 11.70 -7.98 -13.31
N ALA A 21 12.68 -8.80 -13.72
CA ALA A 21 12.84 -9.26 -15.09
C ALA A 21 11.99 -10.52 -15.41
N ASP A 22 11.49 -11.22 -14.38
CA ASP A 22 10.60 -12.38 -14.50
C ASP A 22 9.22 -12.04 -13.89
N PRO A 23 8.23 -11.65 -14.70
CA PRO A 23 6.90 -11.25 -14.21
C PRO A 23 6.19 -12.34 -13.41
N GLY A 24 6.41 -13.61 -13.71
CA GLY A 24 5.81 -14.73 -12.99
C GLY A 24 6.36 -14.85 -11.56
N ARG A 25 7.69 -14.78 -11.42
CA ARG A 25 8.36 -14.74 -10.10
C ARG A 25 7.96 -13.49 -9.31
N TYR A 26 7.89 -12.34 -9.98
CA TYR A 26 7.47 -11.08 -9.36
C TYR A 26 6.04 -11.17 -8.82
N ALA A 27 5.10 -11.67 -9.62
CA ALA A 27 3.71 -11.85 -9.22
C ALA A 27 3.58 -12.84 -8.04
N ALA A 28 4.38 -13.89 -7.99
CA ALA A 28 4.41 -14.84 -6.88
C ALA A 28 4.95 -14.18 -5.59
N ALA A 29 5.99 -13.35 -5.68
CA ALA A 29 6.55 -12.60 -4.56
C ALA A 29 5.56 -11.53 -4.05
N LEU A 30 4.94 -10.77 -4.95
CA LEU A 30 3.86 -9.82 -4.61
C LEU A 30 2.70 -10.55 -3.93
N GLY A 31 2.33 -11.75 -4.40
CA GLY A 31 1.28 -12.56 -3.78
C GLY A 31 1.59 -12.91 -2.32
N ARG A 32 2.83 -13.28 -2.00
CA ARG A 32 3.28 -13.52 -0.62
C ARG A 32 3.21 -12.24 0.22
N PHE A 33 3.67 -11.11 -0.32
CA PHE A 33 3.60 -9.81 0.35
C PHE A 33 2.15 -9.40 0.66
N VAL A 34 1.23 -9.52 -0.30
CA VAL A 34 -0.20 -9.23 -0.09
C VAL A 34 -0.82 -10.16 0.96
N THR A 35 -0.48 -11.45 0.93
CA THR A 35 -0.96 -12.42 1.93
C THR A 35 -0.50 -12.08 3.34
N ALA A 36 0.73 -11.59 3.50
CA ALA A 36 1.26 -11.12 4.78
C ALA A 36 0.66 -9.78 5.23
N SER A 37 0.02 -9.03 4.33
CA SER A 37 -0.41 -7.65 4.52
C SER A 37 -1.94 -7.48 4.45
N PRO A 38 -2.75 -8.13 5.34
CA PRO A 38 -4.21 -8.03 5.30
C PRO A 38 -4.74 -6.64 5.68
N THR A 39 -3.96 -5.79 6.35
CA THR A 39 -4.30 -4.41 6.73
C THR A 39 -3.09 -3.50 6.58
N SER A 40 -3.29 -2.17 6.65
CA SER A 40 -2.19 -1.19 6.62
C SER A 40 -1.14 -1.43 7.71
N PHE A 41 -1.57 -1.83 8.91
CA PHE A 41 -0.64 -2.15 10.02
C PHE A 41 0.24 -3.37 9.71
N HIS A 42 -0.35 -4.41 9.12
CA HIS A 42 0.41 -5.58 8.69
C HIS A 42 1.33 -5.26 7.50
N ALA A 43 0.86 -4.42 6.56
CA ALA A 43 1.68 -3.98 5.43
C ALA A 43 2.90 -3.19 5.91
N ALA A 44 2.70 -2.24 6.85
CA ALA A 44 3.80 -1.48 7.45
C ALA A 44 4.77 -2.39 8.22
N ALA A 45 4.26 -3.37 8.97
CA ALA A 45 5.09 -4.33 9.68
C ALA A 45 5.86 -5.26 8.74
N GLU A 46 5.26 -5.71 7.63
CA GLU A 46 5.94 -6.57 6.65
C GLU A 46 7.00 -5.79 5.87
N VAL A 47 6.73 -4.53 5.49
CA VAL A 47 7.74 -3.63 4.91
C VAL A 47 8.90 -3.44 5.90
N ALA A 48 8.61 -3.14 7.17
CA ALA A 48 9.63 -2.96 8.21
C ALA A 48 10.48 -4.22 8.39
N ARG A 49 9.87 -5.41 8.47
CA ARG A 49 10.56 -6.70 8.58
C ARG A 49 11.52 -6.94 7.41
N LEU A 50 11.07 -6.68 6.19
CA LEU A 50 11.89 -6.84 4.98
C LEU A 50 13.03 -5.81 4.92
N LEU A 51 12.79 -4.59 5.41
CA LEU A 51 13.83 -3.56 5.55
C LEU A 51 14.88 -3.97 6.59
N ASP A 52 14.46 -4.49 7.75
CA ASP A 52 15.38 -5.00 8.78
C ASP A 52 16.26 -6.14 8.24
N GLU A 53 15.66 -7.10 7.53
CA GLU A 53 16.41 -8.20 6.89
C GLU A 53 17.41 -7.69 5.83
N ALA A 54 17.11 -6.56 5.18
CA ALA A 54 17.99 -5.90 4.20
C ALA A 54 19.03 -4.98 4.84
N GLY A 55 19.11 -4.90 6.17
CA GLY A 55 20.08 -4.10 6.90
C GLY A 55 19.73 -2.62 7.03
N PHE A 56 18.46 -2.26 6.86
CA PHE A 56 17.98 -0.93 7.24
C PHE A 56 17.83 -0.84 8.76
N HIS A 57 18.05 0.36 9.29
CA HIS A 57 17.91 0.64 10.73
C HIS A 57 16.65 1.45 11.00
N ARG A 58 15.78 0.95 11.88
CA ARG A 58 14.62 1.68 12.35
C ARG A 58 15.04 2.87 13.21
N LEU A 59 14.43 4.02 12.96
CA LEU A 59 14.55 5.21 13.79
C LEU A 59 13.19 5.51 14.44
N GLU A 60 13.20 5.62 15.77
CA GLU A 60 12.00 6.01 16.51
C GLU A 60 11.79 7.52 16.41
N GLU A 61 10.55 7.95 16.20
CA GLU A 61 10.22 9.36 16.03
C GLU A 61 10.46 10.19 17.30
N THR A 62 10.35 9.56 18.46
CA THR A 62 10.57 10.19 19.78
C THR A 62 12.04 10.37 20.12
N ASP A 63 12.92 9.68 19.42
CA ASP A 63 14.35 9.72 19.70
C ASP A 63 15.06 10.82 18.92
N SER A 64 16.25 11.20 19.42
CA SER A 64 17.17 12.03 18.64
C SER A 64 17.77 11.20 17.52
N TRP A 65 17.62 11.65 16.27
CA TRP A 65 18.27 10.99 15.15
C TRP A 65 19.72 11.40 15.05
N PRO A 66 20.63 10.49 14.67
CA PRO A 66 22.04 10.78 14.57
C PRO A 66 22.28 11.90 13.55
N ALA A 67 23.13 12.87 13.91
CA ALA A 67 23.65 13.83 12.96
C ALA A 67 24.64 13.11 12.04
N GLU A 68 24.39 13.15 10.75
CA GLU A 68 25.29 12.62 9.72
C GLU A 68 26.27 13.74 9.30
N VAL A 69 27.10 14.19 10.27
CA VAL A 69 28.10 15.22 10.02
C VAL A 69 29.27 14.57 9.28
N ARG A 70 29.69 15.19 8.19
CA ARG A 70 30.92 14.84 7.48
C ARG A 70 32.10 15.47 8.24
N PRO A 71 33.01 14.69 8.86
CA PRO A 71 34.31 15.20 9.21
C PRO A 71 35.11 15.52 7.94
N GLU A 72 36.09 16.38 8.01
CA GLU A 72 36.94 16.72 6.86
C GLU A 72 37.59 15.50 6.18
N ASP A 73 37.60 14.35 6.83
CA ASP A 73 38.25 13.10 6.42
C ASP A 73 37.26 11.96 5.98
N GLY A 74 35.97 12.22 5.80
CA GLY A 74 34.98 11.21 5.41
C GLY A 74 33.76 11.10 6.35
N TRP A 75 32.76 10.30 5.96
CA TRP A 75 31.57 10.07 6.76
C TRP A 75 31.87 9.21 8.00
N THR A 76 31.58 9.72 9.18
CA THR A 76 31.41 8.90 10.38
C THR A 76 29.99 9.12 10.89
N SER A 77 29.10 8.16 10.71
CA SER A 77 27.86 8.13 11.46
C SER A 77 28.19 7.71 12.89
N ILE A 78 27.85 8.56 13.87
CA ILE A 78 27.90 8.13 15.28
C ILE A 78 26.86 7.03 15.46
N GLY A 79 27.35 5.77 15.51
CA GLY A 79 26.51 4.59 15.73
C GLY A 79 26.36 3.61 14.57
N SER A 80 27.08 3.79 13.43
CA SER A 80 27.15 2.75 12.39
C SER A 80 28.49 2.01 12.46
N PRO A 81 28.50 0.67 12.47
CA PRO A 81 29.74 -0.12 12.55
C PRO A 81 30.51 -0.23 11.23
N THR A 82 30.08 0.43 10.16
CA THR A 82 30.66 0.28 8.82
C THR A 82 30.93 1.65 8.18
N GLU A 83 32.19 2.11 8.28
CA GLU A 83 32.68 3.25 7.52
C GLU A 83 32.47 3.03 6.02
N GLY A 84 31.82 3.99 5.35
CA GLY A 84 31.71 4.03 3.88
C GLY A 84 30.50 3.31 3.26
N LEU A 85 29.59 2.71 4.05
CA LEU A 85 28.33 2.17 3.52
C LEU A 85 27.20 3.20 3.58
N PRO A 86 26.25 3.17 2.60
CA PRO A 86 25.10 4.07 2.62
C PRO A 86 24.29 3.89 3.89
N ALA A 87 23.82 5.00 4.46
CA ALA A 87 22.92 4.92 5.60
C ALA A 87 21.52 4.50 5.15
N ARG A 88 21.15 3.28 5.46
CA ARG A 88 19.85 2.67 5.17
C ARG A 88 18.97 2.77 6.41
N ARG A 89 17.89 3.53 6.33
CA ARG A 89 17.05 3.85 7.51
C ARG A 89 15.59 3.87 7.17
N TYR A 90 14.74 3.70 8.18
CA TYR A 90 13.31 3.86 8.04
C TYR A 90 12.65 4.30 9.36
N ALA A 91 11.46 4.87 9.26
CA ALA A 91 10.58 5.18 10.39
C ALA A 91 9.17 4.64 10.10
N VAL A 92 8.43 4.28 11.16
CA VAL A 92 7.06 3.76 11.09
C VAL A 92 6.14 4.65 11.92
N ARG A 93 4.98 4.98 11.37
CA ARG A 93 3.91 5.68 12.09
C ARG A 93 2.57 5.00 11.79
N ASP A 94 2.06 4.23 12.73
CA ASP A 94 0.82 3.44 12.55
C ASP A 94 0.93 2.50 11.33
N GLY A 95 0.04 2.63 10.34
CA GLY A 95 0.07 1.89 9.07
C GLY A 95 0.97 2.51 7.99
N ALA A 96 1.77 3.53 8.32
CA ALA A 96 2.64 4.21 7.37
C ALA A 96 4.13 3.93 7.61
N VAL A 97 4.92 3.90 6.53
CA VAL A 97 6.38 3.72 6.58
C VAL A 97 7.06 4.73 5.66
N VAL A 98 8.13 5.36 6.13
CA VAL A 98 9.04 6.12 5.28
C VAL A 98 10.44 5.51 5.41
N ALA A 99 11.01 5.05 4.29
CA ALA A 99 12.35 4.46 4.24
C ALA A 99 13.22 5.21 3.22
N TRP A 100 14.51 5.32 3.50
CA TRP A 100 15.44 6.02 2.62
C TRP A 100 16.82 5.38 2.61
N VAL A 101 17.53 5.62 1.52
CA VAL A 101 18.95 5.32 1.39
C VAL A 101 19.71 6.65 1.25
N LEU A 102 20.66 6.90 2.14
CA LEU A 102 21.50 8.08 2.07
C LEU A 102 22.85 7.69 1.44
N PRO A 103 23.08 8.06 0.16
CA PRO A 103 24.35 7.77 -0.49
C PRO A 103 25.54 8.44 0.21
N ALA A 104 26.70 7.81 0.17
CA ALA A 104 27.91 8.32 0.82
C ALA A 104 28.30 9.73 0.35
N ASP A 105 27.97 10.10 -0.89
CA ASP A 105 28.28 11.41 -1.48
C ASP A 105 27.13 12.43 -1.38
N ALA A 106 25.99 12.06 -0.74
CA ALA A 106 24.87 12.97 -0.59
C ALA A 106 25.24 14.17 0.29
N GLY A 107 25.07 15.36 -0.26
CA GLY A 107 25.29 16.62 0.47
C GLY A 107 23.99 17.28 0.95
N PRO A 108 24.07 18.44 1.64
CA PRO A 108 22.92 19.13 2.23
C PRO A 108 21.92 19.69 1.19
N THR A 109 22.23 19.61 -0.10
CA THR A 109 21.35 19.99 -1.22
C THR A 109 21.05 18.83 -2.16
N ALA A 110 21.35 17.59 -1.77
CA ALA A 110 21.07 16.42 -2.58
C ALA A 110 19.56 16.29 -2.86
N PRO A 111 19.14 16.17 -4.13
CA PRO A 111 17.72 16.04 -4.46
C PRO A 111 17.15 14.70 -3.96
N LEU A 112 15.87 14.71 -3.63
CA LEU A 112 15.13 13.52 -3.23
C LEU A 112 14.48 12.87 -4.46
N ARG A 113 14.46 11.54 -4.46
CA ARG A 113 13.65 10.73 -5.37
C ARG A 113 12.65 9.96 -4.51
N ILE A 114 11.41 10.47 -4.44
CA ILE A 114 10.38 9.93 -3.56
C ILE A 114 9.42 9.08 -4.37
N LEU A 115 9.26 7.80 -4.03
CA LEU A 115 8.13 7.01 -4.47
C LEU A 115 7.11 6.97 -3.35
N GLY A 116 5.96 7.57 -3.58
CA GLY A 116 4.82 7.57 -2.66
C GLY A 116 3.79 6.55 -3.08
N ALA A 117 3.27 5.77 -2.13
CA ALA A 117 2.20 4.80 -2.30
C ALA A 117 1.35 4.74 -1.02
N HIS A 118 0.29 3.92 -0.98
CA HIS A 118 -0.49 3.73 0.25
C HIS A 118 -0.65 2.25 0.63
N THR A 119 -0.86 2.02 1.93
CA THR A 119 -0.90 0.69 2.55
C THR A 119 -2.32 0.21 2.86
N ASP A 120 -3.27 1.14 2.97
CA ASP A 120 -4.67 0.85 3.22
C ASP A 120 -5.39 0.45 1.94
N SER A 121 -6.56 -0.17 2.08
CA SER A 121 -7.44 -0.58 0.99
C SER A 121 -8.89 -0.54 1.44
N PRO A 122 -9.87 -0.36 0.53
CA PRO A 122 -11.27 -0.30 0.89
C PRO A 122 -11.79 -1.63 1.43
N GLY A 123 -12.72 -1.55 2.37
CA GLY A 123 -13.31 -2.74 2.98
C GLY A 123 -14.25 -2.45 4.14
N PHE A 124 -14.09 -3.20 5.21
CA PHE A 124 -14.91 -3.07 6.42
C PHE A 124 -14.02 -3.03 7.66
N ARG A 125 -14.38 -2.22 8.65
CA ARG A 125 -13.73 -2.16 9.96
C ARG A 125 -14.71 -2.51 11.08
N LEU A 126 -14.21 -3.12 12.14
CA LEU A 126 -15.03 -3.38 13.34
C LEU A 126 -15.48 -2.07 13.98
N LYS A 127 -16.77 -2.02 14.34
CA LYS A 127 -17.35 -0.94 15.15
C LYS A 127 -17.00 -1.11 16.62
N PRO A 128 -17.10 -0.02 17.45
CA PRO A 128 -17.22 -0.18 18.88
C PRO A 128 -18.37 -1.14 19.23
N GLN A 129 -18.17 -2.05 20.18
CA GLN A 129 -19.09 -3.16 20.48
C GLN A 129 -19.32 -4.07 19.25
N PRO A 130 -18.27 -4.79 18.82
CA PRO A 130 -18.29 -5.51 17.57
C PRO A 130 -19.10 -6.82 17.61
N THR A 131 -19.41 -7.35 18.80
CA THR A 131 -20.18 -8.57 18.96
C THR A 131 -21.67 -8.27 18.84
N VAL A 132 -22.31 -8.83 17.82
CA VAL A 132 -23.74 -8.65 17.53
C VAL A 132 -24.43 -10.00 17.47
N THR A 133 -25.64 -10.08 18.00
CA THR A 133 -26.49 -11.28 17.88
C THR A 133 -27.83 -10.93 17.25
N ALA A 134 -28.23 -11.68 16.22
CA ALA A 134 -29.52 -11.48 15.58
C ALA A 134 -30.07 -12.80 15.04
N HIS A 135 -31.34 -13.08 15.34
CA HIS A 135 -32.05 -14.25 14.82
C HIS A 135 -31.33 -15.59 15.04
N GLY A 136 -30.61 -15.74 16.16
CA GLY A 136 -29.84 -16.94 16.48
C GLY A 136 -28.45 -16.99 15.83
N TRP A 137 -28.03 -15.93 15.15
CA TRP A 137 -26.68 -15.81 14.56
C TRP A 137 -25.78 -14.94 15.41
N LEU A 138 -24.51 -15.34 15.53
CA LEU A 138 -23.42 -14.48 15.98
C LEU A 138 -22.88 -13.73 14.76
N GLN A 139 -22.77 -12.41 14.89
CA GLN A 139 -22.35 -11.51 13.82
C GLN A 139 -21.28 -10.54 14.31
N ALA A 140 -20.48 -9.98 13.39
CA ALA A 140 -19.60 -8.85 13.70
C ALA A 140 -20.23 -7.52 13.25
N GLY A 141 -20.31 -6.56 14.16
CA GLY A 141 -20.69 -5.20 13.82
C GLY A 141 -19.57 -4.49 13.05
N VAL A 142 -19.85 -4.10 11.81
CA VAL A 142 -18.86 -3.47 10.93
C VAL A 142 -19.35 -2.16 10.34
N GLU A 143 -18.42 -1.27 10.00
CA GLU A 143 -18.65 -0.10 9.17
C GLU A 143 -17.82 -0.18 7.87
N VAL A 144 -18.30 0.49 6.82
CA VAL A 144 -17.63 0.54 5.54
C VAL A 144 -16.46 1.51 5.63
N TYR A 145 -15.29 1.08 5.14
CA TYR A 145 -14.08 1.88 5.03
C TYR A 145 -13.79 2.17 3.55
N GLY A 146 -13.65 3.45 3.19
CA GLY A 146 -13.43 3.86 1.80
C GLY A 146 -14.61 3.56 0.88
N GLY A 147 -14.30 3.22 -0.36
CA GLY A 147 -15.27 2.97 -1.43
C GLY A 147 -15.27 1.53 -1.97
N PRO A 148 -15.46 0.46 -1.15
CA PRO A 148 -15.40 -0.91 -1.65
C PRO A 148 -16.54 -1.25 -2.62
N LEU A 149 -16.27 -2.12 -3.59
CA LEU A 149 -17.30 -2.80 -4.40
C LEU A 149 -18.00 -3.83 -3.51
N LEU A 150 -19.06 -3.41 -2.81
CA LEU A 150 -19.73 -4.22 -1.76
C LEU A 150 -20.11 -5.64 -2.22
N ALA A 151 -20.61 -5.78 -3.45
CA ALA A 151 -21.04 -7.08 -4.00
C ALA A 151 -19.89 -8.09 -4.10
N SER A 152 -18.65 -7.63 -4.26
CA SER A 152 -17.48 -8.50 -4.34
C SER A 152 -17.09 -9.16 -3.01
N TRP A 153 -17.59 -8.63 -1.89
CA TRP A 153 -17.34 -9.16 -0.56
C TRP A 153 -18.34 -10.23 -0.12
N LEU A 154 -19.43 -10.36 -0.86
CA LEU A 154 -20.44 -11.38 -0.57
C LEU A 154 -19.90 -12.77 -0.85
N ASP A 155 -20.33 -13.73 -0.02
CA ASP A 155 -20.06 -15.17 -0.18
C ASP A 155 -18.57 -15.56 -0.17
N ARG A 156 -17.71 -14.77 0.50
CA ARG A 156 -16.29 -15.05 0.68
C ARG A 156 -16.00 -15.46 2.11
N GLU A 157 -15.01 -16.31 2.27
CA GLU A 157 -14.41 -16.61 3.57
C GLU A 157 -13.47 -15.43 3.93
N LEU A 158 -13.83 -14.72 5.01
CA LEU A 158 -13.15 -13.53 5.47
C LEU A 158 -12.45 -13.79 6.81
N GLU A 159 -11.40 -13.03 7.07
CA GLU A 159 -10.74 -12.97 8.37
C GLU A 159 -10.89 -11.59 9.00
N LEU A 160 -10.74 -11.53 10.32
CA LEU A 160 -10.49 -10.33 11.08
C LEU A 160 -8.98 -10.17 11.25
N ALA A 161 -8.45 -9.04 10.83
CA ALA A 161 -7.04 -8.71 10.96
C ALA A 161 -6.86 -7.25 11.37
N GLY A 162 -5.82 -6.96 12.17
CA GLY A 162 -5.57 -5.60 12.64
C GLY A 162 -4.62 -5.55 13.81
N ARG A 163 -4.75 -4.51 14.64
CA ARG A 163 -4.01 -4.37 15.88
C ARG A 163 -4.94 -4.32 17.10
N LEU A 164 -4.48 -4.89 18.20
CA LEU A 164 -5.05 -4.75 19.53
C LEU A 164 -4.08 -3.95 20.40
N VAL A 165 -4.60 -3.10 21.26
CA VAL A 165 -3.81 -2.30 22.20
C VAL A 165 -4.21 -2.67 23.61
N THR A 166 -3.21 -3.02 24.45
CA THR A 166 -3.41 -3.37 25.86
C THR A 166 -3.43 -2.13 26.77
N ARG A 167 -3.86 -2.32 28.04
CA ARG A 167 -3.82 -1.25 29.08
C ARG A 167 -2.42 -0.67 29.29
N ARG A 168 -1.37 -1.43 28.97
CA ARG A 168 0.03 -0.98 29.11
C ARG A 168 0.52 -0.19 27.91
N GLY A 169 -0.29 -0.13 26.84
CA GLY A 169 0.07 0.50 25.57
C GLY A 169 0.82 -0.45 24.61
N ASP A 170 0.93 -1.74 24.93
CA ASP A 170 1.54 -2.70 24.03
C ASP A 170 0.60 -2.95 22.84
N GLU A 171 1.16 -2.93 21.63
CA GLU A 171 0.44 -3.22 20.39
C GLU A 171 0.69 -4.66 19.94
N HIS A 172 -0.37 -5.35 19.55
CA HIS A 172 -0.32 -6.73 19.05
C HIS A 172 -1.03 -6.81 17.71
N LEU A 173 -0.31 -7.18 16.65
CA LEU A 173 -0.93 -7.54 15.39
C LEU A 173 -1.63 -8.88 15.52
N VAL A 174 -2.83 -8.99 14.96
CA VAL A 174 -3.67 -10.18 15.08
C VAL A 174 -4.32 -10.53 13.75
N ARG A 175 -4.46 -11.84 13.51
CA ARG A 175 -5.23 -12.43 12.42
C ARG A 175 -6.05 -13.59 12.97
N SER A 176 -7.33 -13.63 12.62
CA SER A 176 -8.22 -14.71 13.07
C SER A 176 -8.15 -15.96 12.19
N GLY A 177 -7.61 -15.84 10.98
CA GLY A 177 -7.85 -16.80 9.91
C GLY A 177 -9.32 -16.78 9.41
N PRO A 178 -9.70 -17.66 8.46
CA PRO A 178 -11.04 -17.71 7.91
C PRO A 178 -12.06 -17.94 9.02
N MET A 179 -12.95 -16.96 9.27
CA MET A 179 -13.84 -16.99 10.42
C MET A 179 -15.24 -16.48 10.13
N LEU A 180 -15.40 -15.63 9.13
CA LEU A 180 -16.67 -14.96 8.89
C LEU A 180 -17.01 -14.87 7.39
N ARG A 181 -18.27 -14.59 7.10
CA ARG A 181 -18.80 -14.45 5.74
C ARG A 181 -19.93 -13.45 5.72
N ILE A 182 -20.03 -12.63 4.70
CA ILE A 182 -21.21 -11.81 4.40
C ILE A 182 -22.08 -12.63 3.42
N PRO A 183 -23.17 -13.28 3.90
CA PRO A 183 -23.98 -14.13 3.05
C PRO A 183 -24.87 -13.30 2.13
N GLN A 184 -24.93 -13.67 0.85
CA GLN A 184 -25.90 -13.12 -0.09
C GLN A 184 -27.30 -13.73 0.15
N LEU A 185 -28.35 -12.95 -0.12
CA LEU A 185 -29.71 -13.46 -0.08
C LEU A 185 -29.95 -14.44 -1.23
N ALA A 186 -30.52 -15.59 -0.91
CA ALA A 186 -30.79 -16.61 -1.92
C ALA A 186 -31.79 -16.10 -2.97
N VAL A 187 -31.61 -16.49 -4.24
CA VAL A 187 -32.44 -16.06 -5.38
C VAL A 187 -33.94 -16.37 -5.18
N HIS A 188 -34.26 -17.37 -4.38
CA HIS A 188 -35.66 -17.73 -4.09
C HIS A 188 -36.35 -16.69 -3.17
N LEU A 189 -35.58 -15.93 -2.42
CA LEU A 189 -36.06 -14.87 -1.53
C LEU A 189 -35.97 -13.47 -2.15
N ASP A 190 -35.19 -13.34 -3.22
CA ASP A 190 -35.03 -12.11 -4.01
C ASP A 190 -35.04 -12.46 -5.50
N ARG A 191 -36.23 -12.43 -6.10
CA ARG A 191 -36.41 -12.80 -7.51
C ARG A 191 -35.90 -11.74 -8.49
N ASP A 192 -35.63 -10.53 -8.00
CA ASP A 192 -35.13 -9.41 -8.80
C ASP A 192 -33.60 -9.26 -8.72
N ALA A 193 -32.91 -10.15 -7.99
CA ALA A 193 -31.45 -10.12 -7.81
C ALA A 193 -30.67 -10.11 -9.13
N HIS A 194 -31.21 -10.69 -10.21
CA HIS A 194 -30.59 -10.69 -11.53
C HIS A 194 -30.72 -9.37 -12.30
N THR A 195 -31.58 -8.46 -11.87
CA THR A 195 -31.70 -7.11 -12.44
C THR A 195 -30.78 -6.08 -11.77
N GLY A 196 -30.30 -6.40 -10.55
CA GLY A 196 -29.36 -5.59 -9.79
C GLY A 196 -29.39 -5.94 -8.31
N VAL A 197 -28.21 -6.02 -7.70
CA VAL A 197 -28.08 -6.21 -6.24
C VAL A 197 -27.99 -4.85 -5.58
N THR A 198 -29.02 -4.50 -4.80
CA THR A 198 -29.01 -3.29 -3.98
C THR A 198 -28.65 -3.63 -2.54
N LEU A 199 -27.50 -3.16 -2.08
CA LEU A 199 -26.99 -3.43 -0.74
C LEU A 199 -27.17 -2.20 0.15
N ASP A 200 -27.88 -2.39 1.27
CA ASP A 200 -27.89 -1.45 2.38
C ASP A 200 -26.64 -1.68 3.23
N LYS A 201 -25.79 -0.67 3.31
CA LYS A 201 -24.50 -0.75 4.02
C LYS A 201 -24.64 -1.08 5.51
N GLN A 202 -25.77 -0.71 6.14
CA GLN A 202 -25.99 -0.94 7.56
C GLN A 202 -26.56 -2.34 7.86
N ARG A 203 -27.37 -2.91 6.96
CA ARG A 203 -28.13 -4.13 7.22
C ARG A 203 -27.65 -5.34 6.46
N HIS A 204 -27.18 -5.15 5.21
CA HIS A 204 -26.91 -6.27 4.30
C HIS A 204 -25.45 -6.68 4.26
N THR A 205 -24.56 -5.93 4.94
CA THR A 205 -23.12 -6.19 4.93
C THR A 205 -22.58 -6.65 6.29
N VAL A 206 -23.44 -7.08 7.20
CA VAL A 206 -23.05 -7.58 8.53
C VAL A 206 -22.63 -9.05 8.41
N PRO A 207 -21.34 -9.38 8.65
CA PRO A 207 -20.86 -10.74 8.48
C PRO A 207 -21.32 -11.66 9.61
N VAL A 208 -21.57 -12.93 9.28
CA VAL A 208 -21.90 -14.01 10.23
C VAL A 208 -20.63 -14.76 10.61
N LEU A 209 -20.54 -15.15 11.91
CA LEU A 209 -19.45 -15.95 12.48
C LEU A 209 -19.91 -17.36 12.88
N GLY A 210 -21.19 -17.52 13.24
CA GLY A 210 -21.69 -18.80 13.69
C GLY A 210 -23.15 -18.75 14.11
N VAL A 211 -23.70 -19.93 14.43
CA VAL A 211 -25.05 -20.08 14.97
C VAL A 211 -24.96 -20.25 16.48
N LEU A 212 -25.79 -19.52 17.19
CA LEU A 212 -25.90 -19.62 18.65
C LEU A 212 -26.85 -20.76 19.02
N GLY A 213 -26.36 -21.74 19.78
CA GLY A 213 -27.21 -22.76 20.42
C GLY A 213 -27.95 -22.21 21.64
N GLU A 214 -28.94 -22.96 22.15
CA GLU A 214 -29.62 -22.60 23.39
C GLU A 214 -28.59 -22.46 24.55
N GLY A 215 -28.60 -21.31 25.24
CA GLY A 215 -27.73 -21.01 26.38
C GLY A 215 -26.32 -20.56 26.01
N SER A 216 -26.01 -20.25 24.75
CA SER A 216 -24.66 -19.82 24.31
C SER A 216 -24.49 -18.28 24.24
N GLY A 217 -25.52 -17.48 24.58
CA GLY A 217 -25.58 -16.04 24.29
C GLY A 217 -24.41 -15.19 24.81
N ASP A 218 -23.77 -15.57 25.92
CA ASP A 218 -22.66 -14.81 26.52
C ASP A 218 -21.27 -15.47 26.30
N ARG A 219 -21.21 -16.55 25.53
CA ARG A 219 -19.96 -17.33 25.36
C ARG A 219 -19.02 -16.80 24.30
N TYR A 220 -19.52 -16.00 23.37
CA TYR A 220 -18.75 -15.59 22.22
C TYR A 220 -18.66 -14.05 22.16
N ASP A 221 -17.48 -13.56 22.43
CA ASP A 221 -17.11 -12.16 22.22
C ASP A 221 -16.04 -12.08 21.13
N VAL A 222 -16.24 -11.21 20.13
CA VAL A 222 -15.32 -11.05 18.99
C VAL A 222 -13.94 -10.60 19.47
N LEU A 223 -13.88 -9.68 20.46
CA LEU A 223 -12.59 -9.22 20.99
C LEU A 223 -11.88 -10.32 21.79
N ALA A 224 -12.61 -11.13 22.54
CA ALA A 224 -12.03 -12.27 23.27
C ALA A 224 -11.46 -13.32 22.31
N ILE A 225 -12.10 -13.52 21.15
CA ILE A 225 -11.57 -14.41 20.11
C ILE A 225 -10.25 -13.86 19.56
N LEU A 226 -10.21 -12.56 19.24
CA LEU A 226 -9.00 -11.91 18.72
C LEU A 226 -7.88 -11.85 19.76
N ALA A 227 -8.19 -11.54 21.03
CA ALA A 227 -7.21 -11.56 22.11
C ALA A 227 -6.55 -12.94 22.26
N ARG A 228 -7.38 -14.01 22.19
CA ARG A 228 -6.86 -15.41 22.22
C ARG A 228 -5.94 -15.69 21.03
N ALA A 229 -6.30 -15.22 19.83
CA ALA A 229 -5.47 -15.38 18.64
C ALA A 229 -4.14 -14.63 18.76
N ALA A 230 -4.13 -13.47 19.46
CA ALA A 230 -2.93 -12.71 19.78
C ALA A 230 -2.14 -13.26 21.00
N GLY A 231 -2.68 -14.24 21.73
CA GLY A 231 -2.05 -14.78 22.93
C GLY A 231 -2.07 -13.84 24.14
N ILE A 232 -3.04 -12.92 24.21
CA ILE A 232 -3.20 -11.95 25.31
C ILE A 232 -4.53 -12.14 26.04
N ASP A 233 -4.63 -11.58 27.24
CA ASP A 233 -5.89 -11.59 28.02
C ASP A 233 -6.89 -10.59 27.38
N ALA A 234 -8.13 -11.03 27.20
CA ALA A 234 -9.20 -10.19 26.65
C ALA A 234 -9.49 -8.95 27.54
N ASP A 235 -9.35 -9.10 28.86
CA ASP A 235 -9.58 -8.01 29.82
C ASP A 235 -8.49 -6.92 29.74
N ASP A 236 -7.34 -7.22 29.16
CA ASP A 236 -6.27 -6.25 28.92
C ASP A 236 -6.47 -5.44 27.64
N VAL A 237 -7.32 -5.88 26.69
CA VAL A 237 -7.59 -5.17 25.45
C VAL A 237 -8.47 -3.95 25.71
N VAL A 238 -7.93 -2.76 25.45
CA VAL A 238 -8.64 -1.49 25.64
C VAL A 238 -8.82 -0.67 24.36
N GLY A 239 -8.14 -1.06 23.29
CA GLY A 239 -8.27 -0.43 21.98
C GLY A 239 -8.03 -1.44 20.86
N TYR A 240 -8.61 -1.17 19.71
CA TYR A 240 -8.39 -1.99 18.52
C TYR A 240 -8.67 -1.24 17.23
N ASP A 241 -7.91 -1.56 16.21
CA ASP A 241 -8.14 -1.19 14.82
C ASP A 241 -8.13 -2.48 14.00
N VAL A 242 -9.30 -3.04 13.76
CA VAL A 242 -9.47 -4.34 13.10
C VAL A 242 -10.35 -4.20 11.87
N ALA A 243 -9.90 -4.78 10.76
CA ALA A 243 -10.59 -4.80 9.48
C ALA A 243 -10.93 -6.24 9.06
N LEU A 244 -11.83 -6.35 8.09
CA LEU A 244 -12.07 -7.58 7.35
C LEU A 244 -11.09 -7.69 6.19
N ALA A 245 -10.57 -8.89 5.96
CA ALA A 245 -9.76 -9.20 4.80
C ALA A 245 -10.24 -10.49 4.12
N ASP A 246 -10.17 -10.52 2.78
CA ASP A 246 -10.41 -11.73 2.00
C ASP A 246 -9.24 -12.71 2.23
N THR A 247 -9.56 -13.95 2.54
CA THR A 247 -8.56 -15.01 2.82
C THR A 247 -8.12 -15.76 1.56
N GLN A 248 -8.74 -15.47 0.41
CA GLN A 248 -8.37 -16.11 -0.84
C GLN A 248 -7.00 -15.62 -1.31
N GLU A 249 -6.05 -16.55 -1.42
CA GLU A 249 -4.69 -16.24 -1.84
C GLU A 249 -4.62 -15.62 -3.25
N PRO A 250 -3.67 -14.70 -3.48
CA PRO A 250 -3.34 -14.22 -4.82
C PRO A 250 -2.99 -15.37 -5.75
N ARG A 251 -3.49 -15.31 -7.00
CA ARG A 251 -3.25 -16.39 -7.96
C ARG A 251 -3.16 -15.88 -9.39
N THR A 252 -2.17 -16.35 -10.11
CA THR A 252 -2.07 -16.16 -11.56
C THR A 252 -3.05 -17.10 -12.28
N PHE A 253 -3.62 -16.60 -13.37
CA PHE A 253 -4.58 -17.33 -14.21
C PHE A 253 -4.61 -16.74 -15.64
N GLY A 254 -5.55 -17.18 -16.44
CA GLY A 254 -5.68 -16.77 -17.85
C GLY A 254 -4.97 -17.76 -18.78
N ILE A 255 -4.96 -17.46 -20.09
CA ILE A 255 -4.46 -18.39 -21.12
C ILE A 255 -2.99 -18.70 -20.89
N ASP A 256 -2.16 -17.65 -20.66
CA ASP A 256 -0.73 -17.79 -20.48
C ASP A 256 -0.27 -17.55 -19.04
N GLY A 257 -1.21 -17.55 -18.06
CA GLY A 257 -0.91 -17.23 -16.68
C GLY A 257 -0.52 -15.75 -16.45
N ALA A 258 -0.82 -14.88 -17.41
CA ALA A 258 -0.42 -13.48 -17.42
C ALA A 258 -1.26 -12.56 -16.53
N LEU A 259 -2.37 -13.05 -16.01
CA LEU A 259 -3.27 -12.28 -15.14
C LEU A 259 -3.06 -12.69 -13.68
N LEU A 260 -2.98 -11.71 -12.79
CA LEU A 260 -2.98 -11.91 -11.35
C LEU A 260 -4.31 -11.47 -10.75
N ALA A 261 -5.01 -12.36 -10.05
CA ALA A 261 -6.16 -12.02 -9.22
C ALA A 261 -5.74 -11.96 -7.76
N SER A 262 -5.97 -10.82 -7.12
CA SER A 262 -5.61 -10.57 -5.72
C SER A 262 -6.49 -9.47 -5.13
N GLY A 263 -6.74 -9.48 -3.83
CA GLY A 263 -7.19 -8.28 -3.12
C GLY A 263 -6.03 -7.31 -2.94
N ARG A 264 -6.36 -6.06 -2.66
CA ARG A 264 -5.41 -5.01 -2.22
C ARG A 264 -4.25 -4.73 -3.19
N LEU A 265 -4.44 -5.02 -4.50
CA LEU A 265 -3.47 -4.56 -5.53
C LEU A 265 -3.41 -3.04 -5.55
N ASP A 266 -4.54 -2.40 -5.40
CA ASP A 266 -4.69 -1.03 -4.95
C ASP A 266 -4.57 -0.98 -3.43
N ASN A 267 -3.40 -0.56 -2.86
CA ASN A 267 -2.21 -0.08 -3.60
C ASN A 267 -0.93 -0.83 -3.18
N LEU A 268 -1.07 -2.06 -2.63
CA LEU A 268 0.09 -2.87 -2.24
C LEU A 268 0.99 -3.23 -3.43
N SER A 269 0.48 -3.17 -4.66
CA SER A 269 1.30 -3.34 -5.87
C SER A 269 2.35 -2.24 -6.00
N SER A 270 1.99 -0.98 -5.72
CA SER A 270 2.91 0.15 -5.75
C SER A 270 3.85 0.17 -4.55
N VAL A 271 3.36 -0.20 -3.35
CA VAL A 271 4.20 -0.37 -2.15
C VAL A 271 5.30 -1.40 -2.42
N PHE A 272 4.92 -2.55 -2.97
CA PHE A 272 5.86 -3.62 -3.28
C PHE A 272 6.86 -3.23 -4.37
N ALA A 273 6.41 -2.55 -5.43
CA ALA A 273 7.28 -2.06 -6.49
C ALA A 273 8.33 -1.07 -5.95
N GLY A 274 7.90 -0.13 -5.10
CA GLY A 274 8.79 0.81 -4.44
C GLY A 274 9.78 0.14 -3.48
N LEU A 275 9.34 -0.88 -2.73
CA LEU A 275 10.20 -1.65 -1.83
C LEU A 275 11.28 -2.41 -2.61
N VAL A 276 10.91 -3.17 -3.65
CA VAL A 276 11.85 -3.88 -4.52
C VAL A 276 12.87 -2.91 -5.13
N ALA A 277 12.41 -1.77 -5.63
CA ALA A 277 13.29 -0.75 -6.20
C ALA A 277 14.25 -0.15 -5.16
N LEU A 278 13.76 0.17 -3.95
CA LEU A 278 14.58 0.75 -2.88
C LEU A 278 15.66 -0.23 -2.38
N LEU A 279 15.31 -1.51 -2.25
CA LEU A 279 16.23 -2.56 -1.83
C LEU A 279 17.33 -2.79 -2.87
N GLY A 280 17.05 -2.57 -4.15
CA GLY A 280 18.00 -2.65 -5.26
C GLY A 280 18.92 -1.44 -5.43
N VAL A 281 18.76 -0.38 -4.64
CA VAL A 281 19.62 0.81 -4.71
C VAL A 281 21.06 0.48 -4.31
N GLY A 282 22.00 0.83 -5.19
CA GLY A 282 23.44 0.69 -4.93
C GLY A 282 23.99 1.75 -3.97
N ASP A 283 25.30 1.65 -3.69
CA ASP A 283 25.97 2.47 -2.69
C ASP A 283 26.35 3.90 -3.19
N GLY A 284 26.27 4.14 -4.49
CA GLY A 284 26.60 5.42 -5.11
C GLY A 284 25.34 6.16 -5.58
N GLY A 285 25.44 7.49 -5.65
CA GLY A 285 24.37 8.31 -6.20
C GLY A 285 24.42 9.73 -5.64
N GLN A 286 23.86 10.69 -6.39
CA GLN A 286 23.77 12.09 -6.00
C GLN A 286 22.35 12.46 -5.50
N THR A 287 21.43 11.51 -5.53
CA THR A 287 20.03 11.69 -5.10
C THR A 287 19.76 10.78 -3.91
N ILE A 288 18.82 11.18 -3.04
CA ILE A 288 18.38 10.39 -1.89
C ILE A 288 17.10 9.66 -2.26
N PRO A 289 17.13 8.33 -2.52
CA PRO A 289 15.94 7.52 -2.73
C PRO A 289 15.11 7.42 -1.46
N VAL A 290 13.81 7.63 -1.59
CA VAL A 290 12.83 7.58 -0.49
C VAL A 290 11.61 6.79 -0.92
N LEU A 291 11.23 5.80 -0.15
CA LEU A 291 9.92 5.12 -0.24
C LEU A 291 9.02 5.67 0.86
N ALA A 292 7.86 6.23 0.49
CA ALA A 292 6.87 6.75 1.43
C ALA A 292 5.54 6.02 1.24
N CYS A 293 5.19 5.15 2.17
CA CYS A 293 3.94 4.39 2.19
C CYS A 293 3.01 5.03 3.23
N PHE A 294 1.88 5.58 2.77
CA PHE A 294 0.92 6.28 3.62
C PHE A 294 -0.24 5.38 4.02
N ASP A 295 -0.90 5.72 5.11
CA ASP A 295 -2.17 5.11 5.52
C ASP A 295 -3.33 6.07 5.21
N HIS A 296 -4.56 5.57 5.20
CA HIS A 296 -5.79 6.37 5.07
C HIS A 296 -5.94 7.13 3.73
N GLU A 297 -5.32 6.67 2.64
CA GLU A 297 -5.54 7.26 1.32
C GLU A 297 -7.00 7.14 0.91
N GLU A 298 -7.61 5.98 1.10
CA GLU A 298 -8.96 5.60 0.71
C GLU A 298 -10.08 6.40 1.41
N VAL A 299 -9.71 7.20 2.39
CA VAL A 299 -10.60 8.11 3.13
C VAL A 299 -10.11 9.57 3.08
N GLY A 300 -9.21 9.89 2.14
CA GLY A 300 -8.78 11.24 1.81
C GLY A 300 -7.50 11.72 2.48
N SER A 301 -6.66 10.82 3.01
CA SER A 301 -5.31 11.11 3.53
C SER A 301 -5.22 12.07 4.72
N ALA A 302 -6.33 12.59 5.25
CA ALA A 302 -6.36 13.62 6.30
C ALA A 302 -6.18 13.02 7.70
N SER A 303 -5.03 12.41 7.96
CA SER A 303 -4.67 11.83 9.25
C SER A 303 -3.18 12.03 9.55
N ARG A 304 -2.72 11.69 10.77
CA ARG A 304 -1.32 11.82 11.16
C ARG A 304 -0.36 10.91 10.37
N SER A 305 -0.86 9.79 9.85
CA SER A 305 -0.15 8.79 9.04
C SER A 305 -0.48 8.84 7.55
N GLY A 306 -1.47 9.66 7.16
CA GLY A 306 -1.83 9.90 5.77
C GLY A 306 -0.94 10.95 5.09
N ALA A 307 -1.02 11.04 3.76
CA ALA A 307 -0.19 11.97 2.97
C ALA A 307 -0.43 13.45 3.30
N ALA A 308 -1.63 13.82 3.77
CA ALA A 308 -1.93 15.17 4.24
C ALA A 308 -1.37 15.44 5.64
N GLY A 309 -0.97 14.43 6.39
CA GLY A 309 -0.30 14.53 7.67
C GLY A 309 1.16 14.97 7.57
N PRO A 310 1.84 15.23 8.67
CA PRO A 310 3.20 15.77 8.67
C PRO A 310 4.29 14.69 8.50
N PHE A 311 3.96 13.39 8.49
CA PHE A 311 4.94 12.31 8.64
C PHE A 311 6.09 12.38 7.63
N LEU A 312 5.77 12.46 6.34
CA LEU A 312 6.82 12.56 5.31
C LEU A 312 7.64 13.83 5.48
N GLU A 313 7.00 14.97 5.71
CA GLU A 313 7.69 16.25 5.91
C GLU A 313 8.63 16.23 7.12
N ASP A 314 8.16 15.67 8.26
CA ASP A 314 8.96 15.53 9.48
C ASP A 314 10.21 14.67 9.23
N VAL A 315 10.05 13.52 8.56
CA VAL A 315 11.15 12.62 8.20
C VAL A 315 12.15 13.33 7.29
N LEU A 316 11.69 13.94 6.18
CA LEU A 316 12.57 14.60 5.22
C LEU A 316 13.35 15.77 5.85
N ARG A 317 12.69 16.56 6.71
CA ARG A 317 13.35 17.65 7.44
C ARG A 317 14.45 17.13 8.37
N ARG A 318 14.15 16.06 9.12
CA ARG A 318 15.14 15.45 10.04
C ARG A 318 16.33 14.84 9.30
N VAL A 319 16.10 14.22 8.14
CA VAL A 319 17.18 13.71 7.26
C VAL A 319 18.08 14.86 6.78
N LEU A 320 17.48 15.95 6.28
CA LEU A 320 18.24 17.10 5.78
C LEU A 320 18.93 17.88 6.91
N ASP A 321 18.32 17.97 8.10
CA ASP A 321 18.95 18.56 9.28
C ASP A 321 20.17 17.72 9.73
N GLY A 322 20.06 16.37 9.65
CA GLY A 322 21.17 15.45 9.87
C GLY A 322 22.36 15.69 8.92
N LEU A 323 22.07 16.13 7.67
CA LEU A 323 23.08 16.54 6.69
C LEU A 323 23.59 17.98 6.89
N GLY A 324 23.14 18.68 7.93
CA GLY A 324 23.50 20.06 8.19
C GLY A 324 22.90 21.08 7.23
N ALA A 325 21.77 20.74 6.57
CA ALA A 325 21.14 21.63 5.59
C ALA A 325 20.51 22.86 6.26
N SER A 326 20.87 24.06 5.82
CA SER A 326 20.16 25.29 6.18
C SER A 326 18.75 25.34 5.60
N ALA A 327 17.91 26.26 6.06
CA ALA A 327 16.56 26.44 5.52
C ALA A 327 16.57 26.76 4.01
N GLU A 328 17.55 27.52 3.54
CA GLU A 328 17.74 27.81 2.11
C GLU A 328 18.13 26.55 1.33
N GLN A 329 19.06 25.76 1.84
CA GLN A 329 19.48 24.51 1.22
C GLN A 329 18.34 23.48 1.15
N ARG A 330 17.51 23.37 2.21
CA ARG A 330 16.31 22.54 2.17
C ARG A 330 15.32 22.96 1.06
N ALA A 331 15.09 24.27 0.91
CA ALA A 331 14.24 24.78 -0.16
C ALA A 331 14.78 24.41 -1.55
N ARG A 332 16.10 24.49 -1.74
CA ARG A 332 16.76 24.04 -2.99
C ARG A 332 16.63 22.53 -3.21
N THR A 333 16.81 21.73 -2.17
CA THR A 333 16.61 20.28 -2.22
C THR A 333 15.20 19.97 -2.70
N PHE A 334 14.16 20.55 -2.08
CA PHE A 334 12.77 20.30 -2.48
C PHE A 334 12.49 20.75 -3.91
N ALA A 335 13.02 21.90 -4.33
CA ALA A 335 12.86 22.41 -5.70
C ALA A 335 13.53 21.51 -6.76
N GLY A 336 14.61 20.81 -6.41
CA GLY A 336 15.32 19.87 -7.27
C GLY A 336 14.80 18.41 -7.20
N SER A 337 13.85 18.15 -6.31
CA SER A 337 13.33 16.80 -6.04
C SER A 337 12.19 16.40 -6.95
N TRP A 338 11.95 15.08 -7.03
CA TRP A 338 10.82 14.50 -7.73
C TRP A 338 10.08 13.50 -6.84
N CYS A 339 8.76 13.44 -7.00
CA CYS A 339 7.92 12.44 -6.38
C CYS A 339 7.14 11.67 -7.47
N LEU A 340 7.22 10.33 -7.44
CA LEU A 340 6.28 9.46 -8.12
C LEU A 340 5.17 9.12 -7.14
N SER A 341 3.97 9.64 -7.35
CA SER A 341 2.74 9.22 -6.70
C SER A 341 2.28 7.96 -7.42
N ALA A 342 2.75 6.81 -6.93
CA ALA A 342 2.46 5.51 -7.52
C ALA A 342 1.17 4.96 -6.90
N ASP A 343 0.14 4.87 -7.74
CA ASP A 343 -1.20 4.46 -7.36
C ASP A 343 -1.88 3.81 -8.55
N ALA A 344 -2.63 2.72 -8.32
CA ALA A 344 -3.27 1.97 -9.39
C ALA A 344 -4.23 2.85 -10.23
N GLY A 345 -4.42 2.47 -11.49
CA GLY A 345 -5.36 3.14 -12.39
C GLY A 345 -6.25 2.11 -13.09
N HIS A 346 -7.12 2.60 -13.99
CA HIS A 346 -8.08 1.73 -14.66
C HIS A 346 -7.56 1.25 -16.01
N SER A 347 -7.56 -0.07 -16.23
CA SER A 347 -7.54 -0.63 -17.57
C SER A 347 -8.88 -0.41 -18.26
N VAL A 348 -8.90 -0.31 -19.59
CA VAL A 348 -10.17 -0.31 -20.34
C VAL A 348 -10.97 -1.56 -20.00
N HIS A 349 -12.24 -1.37 -19.59
CA HIS A 349 -13.10 -2.48 -19.23
C HIS A 349 -13.82 -3.03 -20.48
N PRO A 350 -13.61 -4.31 -20.86
CA PRO A 350 -14.12 -4.85 -22.13
C PRO A 350 -15.65 -4.81 -22.26
N ASN A 351 -16.36 -4.87 -21.13
CA ASN A 351 -17.82 -4.87 -21.11
C ASN A 351 -18.45 -3.48 -20.90
N TYR A 352 -17.62 -2.45 -20.58
CA TYR A 352 -18.07 -1.07 -20.31
C TYR A 352 -17.12 -0.05 -20.96
N PRO A 353 -16.81 -0.19 -22.28
CA PRO A 353 -15.84 0.68 -22.93
C PRO A 353 -16.28 2.16 -22.98
N GLU A 354 -17.58 2.42 -22.87
CA GLU A 354 -18.15 3.77 -22.83
C GLU A 354 -17.84 4.55 -21.54
N LYS A 355 -17.35 3.89 -20.49
CA LYS A 355 -16.91 4.52 -19.24
C LYS A 355 -15.52 5.13 -19.33
N HIS A 356 -14.79 4.80 -20.38
CA HIS A 356 -13.44 5.29 -20.63
C HIS A 356 -13.44 6.39 -21.69
N ASP A 357 -12.36 7.17 -21.75
CA ASP A 357 -12.14 8.12 -22.84
C ASP A 357 -12.17 7.38 -24.19
N PRO A 358 -12.80 7.96 -25.24
CA PRO A 358 -12.91 7.26 -26.52
C PRO A 358 -11.59 7.09 -27.28
N ALA A 359 -10.58 7.94 -27.01
CA ALA A 359 -9.29 7.97 -27.69
C ALA A 359 -8.16 7.40 -26.83
N VAL A 360 -8.21 7.58 -25.49
CA VAL A 360 -7.17 7.14 -24.55
C VAL A 360 -7.70 6.02 -23.69
N ARG A 361 -7.36 4.79 -24.07
CA ARG A 361 -7.87 3.56 -23.43
C ARG A 361 -6.73 2.64 -23.04
N PRO A 362 -6.09 2.87 -21.90
CA PRO A 362 -5.00 1.98 -21.48
C PRO A 362 -5.50 0.56 -21.25
N LEU A 363 -4.67 -0.39 -21.66
CA LEU A 363 -4.95 -1.82 -21.59
C LEU A 363 -3.99 -2.50 -20.62
N ALA A 364 -4.49 -3.43 -19.81
CA ALA A 364 -3.65 -4.28 -18.98
C ALA A 364 -2.74 -5.15 -19.87
N GLY A 365 -1.43 -5.11 -19.62
CA GLY A 365 -0.40 -5.78 -20.41
C GLY A 365 0.35 -4.88 -21.39
N ASP A 366 -0.16 -3.65 -21.65
CA ASP A 366 0.49 -2.70 -22.57
C ASP A 366 1.41 -1.71 -21.83
N GLY A 367 1.68 -1.94 -20.53
CA GLY A 367 2.65 -1.17 -19.74
C GLY A 367 2.01 -0.27 -18.68
N VAL A 368 2.88 0.44 -17.98
CA VAL A 368 2.54 1.29 -16.83
C VAL A 368 1.87 2.60 -17.26
N LEU A 369 1.08 3.18 -16.35
CA LEU A 369 0.28 4.38 -16.61
C LEU A 369 1.04 5.66 -16.25
N LEU A 370 0.87 6.70 -17.09
CA LEU A 370 1.03 8.09 -16.70
C LEU A 370 -0.37 8.71 -16.60
N LYS A 371 -0.78 9.10 -15.40
CA LYS A 371 -2.11 9.67 -15.14
C LYS A 371 -2.10 11.18 -15.37
N ILE A 372 -3.02 11.69 -16.19
CA ILE A 372 -3.12 13.10 -16.56
C ILE A 372 -4.54 13.61 -16.27
N ASN A 373 -4.65 14.79 -15.67
CA ASN A 373 -5.94 15.41 -15.42
C ASN A 373 -5.84 16.94 -15.47
N ALA A 374 -6.66 17.57 -16.32
CA ALA A 374 -6.68 19.03 -16.51
C ALA A 374 -7.09 19.82 -15.25
N ASN A 375 -7.83 19.20 -14.33
CA ASN A 375 -8.27 19.80 -13.06
C ASN A 375 -7.31 19.54 -11.91
N GLN A 376 -6.08 19.07 -12.20
CA GLN A 376 -5.05 18.77 -11.20
C GLN A 376 -5.50 17.72 -10.12
N ARG A 377 -6.38 16.80 -10.53
CA ARG A 377 -6.67 15.61 -9.73
C ARG A 377 -5.50 14.64 -9.77
N TYR A 378 -4.66 14.74 -10.79
CA TYR A 378 -3.32 14.20 -10.96
C TYR A 378 -2.38 15.36 -11.29
N THR A 379 -1.16 15.31 -10.79
CA THR A 379 -0.18 16.41 -10.86
C THR A 379 0.68 16.40 -12.12
N SER A 380 0.61 15.32 -12.91
CA SER A 380 1.46 15.16 -14.09
C SER A 380 1.31 16.31 -15.08
N ASP A 381 2.44 16.90 -15.46
CA ASP A 381 2.55 18.01 -16.41
C ASP A 381 3.45 17.64 -17.61
N ALA A 382 3.74 18.61 -18.48
CA ALA A 382 4.57 18.39 -19.67
C ALA A 382 6.02 17.99 -19.31
N TRP A 383 6.60 18.59 -18.25
CA TRP A 383 7.93 18.22 -17.77
C TRP A 383 7.94 16.80 -17.20
N GLY A 384 6.92 16.50 -16.40
CA GLY A 384 6.72 15.18 -15.85
C GLY A 384 6.57 14.12 -16.92
N SER A 385 5.79 14.37 -17.96
CA SER A 385 5.63 13.45 -19.07
C SER A 385 6.95 13.14 -19.78
N ALA A 386 7.82 14.14 -19.95
CA ALA A 386 9.10 13.97 -20.61
C ALA A 386 10.05 13.09 -19.78
N VAL A 387 10.20 13.37 -18.48
CA VAL A 387 11.09 12.58 -17.61
C VAL A 387 10.55 11.18 -17.34
N TRP A 388 9.22 11.00 -17.27
CA TRP A 388 8.59 9.70 -17.16
C TRP A 388 8.92 8.82 -18.36
N THR A 389 8.80 9.36 -19.57
CA THR A 389 9.16 8.66 -20.81
C THR A 389 10.62 8.19 -20.77
N GLU A 390 11.55 9.07 -20.35
CA GLU A 390 12.97 8.72 -20.21
C GLU A 390 13.19 7.57 -19.21
N TRP A 391 12.53 7.60 -18.03
CA TRP A 391 12.68 6.52 -17.05
C TRP A 391 12.09 5.20 -17.54
N CYS A 392 10.96 5.24 -18.23
CA CYS A 392 10.37 4.05 -18.85
C CYS A 392 11.28 3.46 -19.94
N GLU A 393 11.86 4.31 -20.81
CA GLU A 393 12.83 3.89 -21.85
C GLU A 393 14.07 3.25 -21.21
N ARG A 394 14.65 3.86 -20.18
CA ARG A 394 15.78 3.29 -19.42
C ARG A 394 15.45 1.94 -18.79
N ALA A 395 14.23 1.79 -18.31
CA ALA A 395 13.74 0.54 -17.72
C ALA A 395 13.35 -0.52 -18.77
N GLY A 396 13.24 -0.15 -20.05
CA GLY A 396 12.72 -1.00 -21.12
C GLY A 396 11.25 -1.40 -20.87
N VAL A 397 10.42 -0.47 -20.35
CA VAL A 397 9.02 -0.68 -20.00
C VAL A 397 8.13 0.21 -20.87
N PRO A 398 7.13 -0.35 -21.55
CA PRO A 398 6.14 0.46 -22.24
C PRO A 398 5.31 1.29 -21.25
N THR A 399 4.83 2.45 -21.71
CA THR A 399 3.99 3.34 -20.90
C THR A 399 2.79 3.83 -21.70
N GLN A 400 1.68 4.05 -21.02
CA GLN A 400 0.41 4.47 -21.59
C GLN A 400 -0.11 5.71 -20.86
N PRO A 401 -0.65 6.72 -21.58
CA PRO A 401 -1.38 7.80 -20.92
C PRO A 401 -2.73 7.30 -20.38
N PHE A 402 -3.13 7.84 -19.25
CA PHE A 402 -4.48 7.68 -18.70
C PHE A 402 -5.13 9.04 -18.52
N VAL A 403 -6.33 9.19 -19.03
CA VAL A 403 -7.24 10.30 -18.74
C VAL A 403 -8.62 9.76 -18.42
N SER A 404 -9.34 10.41 -17.52
CA SER A 404 -10.73 10.05 -17.23
C SER A 404 -11.66 10.48 -18.36
N ASN A 405 -12.74 9.70 -18.58
CA ASN A 405 -13.87 10.16 -19.38
C ASN A 405 -14.47 11.43 -18.73
N ASN A 406 -14.79 12.45 -19.53
CA ASN A 406 -15.29 13.74 -19.02
C ASN A 406 -16.62 13.63 -18.25
N ASP A 407 -17.43 12.61 -18.53
CA ASP A 407 -18.71 12.36 -17.86
C ASP A 407 -18.56 11.48 -16.60
N VAL A 408 -17.33 11.03 -16.28
CA VAL A 408 -17.02 10.20 -15.11
C VAL A 408 -16.16 10.99 -14.13
N PRO A 409 -16.55 11.11 -12.86
CA PRO A 409 -15.72 11.79 -11.86
C PRO A 409 -14.32 11.16 -11.77
N CYS A 410 -13.28 11.98 -11.85
CA CYS A 410 -11.90 11.54 -11.65
C CYS A 410 -11.64 11.33 -10.17
N GLY A 411 -10.99 10.20 -9.82
CA GLY A 411 -10.39 9.98 -8.51
C GLY A 411 -9.30 11.01 -8.18
N SER A 412 -8.71 10.90 -7.04
CA SER A 412 -7.50 11.62 -6.63
C SER A 412 -6.52 10.62 -6.01
N THR A 413 -5.31 11.08 -5.76
CA THR A 413 -4.20 10.30 -5.23
C THR A 413 -3.47 11.12 -4.18
N ILE A 414 -2.41 10.57 -3.60
CA ILE A 414 -1.51 11.31 -2.71
C ILE A 414 -0.71 12.40 -3.46
N GLY A 415 -0.64 12.35 -4.79
CA GLY A 415 0.19 13.24 -5.62
C GLY A 415 -0.11 14.72 -5.40
N PRO A 416 -1.35 15.19 -5.63
CA PRO A 416 -1.71 16.60 -5.42
C PRO A 416 -1.47 17.07 -4.00
N ILE A 417 -1.64 16.20 -3.01
CA ILE A 417 -1.41 16.51 -1.59
C ILE A 417 0.08 16.73 -1.34
N THR A 418 0.93 15.80 -1.79
CA THR A 418 2.40 15.89 -1.63
C THR A 418 2.95 17.12 -2.37
N ALA A 419 2.53 17.33 -3.62
CA ALA A 419 2.93 18.49 -4.40
C ALA A 419 2.56 19.82 -3.71
N THR A 420 1.35 19.93 -3.18
CA THR A 420 0.87 21.15 -2.52
C THR A 420 1.59 21.42 -1.22
N ARG A 421 1.87 20.37 -0.43
CA ARG A 421 2.50 20.51 0.89
C ARG A 421 4.00 20.80 0.81
N LEU A 422 4.71 20.12 -0.07
CA LEU A 422 6.17 20.13 -0.10
C LEU A 422 6.75 20.98 -1.24
N GLY A 423 5.92 21.35 -2.23
CA GLY A 423 6.39 22.06 -3.41
C GLY A 423 7.32 21.23 -4.30
N ILE A 424 7.30 19.91 -4.17
CA ILE A 424 8.11 18.97 -4.96
C ILE A 424 7.36 18.66 -6.27
N ARG A 425 8.09 18.58 -7.37
CA ARG A 425 7.52 18.13 -8.65
C ARG A 425 7.02 16.70 -8.51
N THR A 426 5.76 16.48 -8.83
CA THR A 426 5.10 15.19 -8.62
C THR A 426 4.47 14.69 -9.90
N LEU A 427 4.53 13.39 -10.13
CA LEU A 427 3.86 12.66 -11.21
C LEU A 427 2.95 11.62 -10.60
N ASP A 428 1.78 11.46 -11.20
CA ASP A 428 0.86 10.38 -10.87
C ASP A 428 1.00 9.25 -11.89
N VAL A 429 1.39 8.08 -11.41
CA VAL A 429 1.71 6.89 -12.22
C VAL A 429 1.04 5.66 -11.61
N GLY A 430 1.09 4.51 -12.29
CA GLY A 430 0.59 3.28 -11.70
C GLY A 430 0.46 2.12 -12.66
N VAL A 431 -0.25 1.09 -12.22
CA VAL A 431 -0.56 -0.09 -13.05
C VAL A 431 -2.05 -0.09 -13.41
N PRO A 432 -2.42 -0.54 -14.63
CA PRO A 432 -3.81 -0.67 -15.01
C PRO A 432 -4.47 -1.87 -14.36
N LEU A 433 -5.56 -1.66 -13.60
CA LEU A 433 -6.36 -2.70 -12.97
C LEU A 433 -7.74 -2.83 -13.60
N LEU A 434 -8.32 -4.01 -13.47
CA LEU A 434 -9.77 -4.23 -13.54
C LEU A 434 -10.30 -4.54 -12.13
N SER A 435 -11.57 -4.19 -11.91
CA SER A 435 -12.25 -4.42 -10.63
C SER A 435 -11.56 -3.76 -9.42
N MET A 436 -10.95 -2.59 -9.62
CA MET A 436 -10.38 -1.78 -8.51
C MET A 436 -11.41 -1.62 -7.38
N HIS A 437 -10.96 -1.69 -6.11
CA HIS A 437 -11.79 -1.69 -4.90
C HIS A 437 -12.67 -2.94 -4.69
N SER A 438 -12.49 -3.97 -5.52
CA SER A 438 -13.05 -5.29 -5.26
C SER A 438 -12.29 -5.99 -4.13
N ALA A 439 -12.96 -6.90 -3.43
CA ALA A 439 -12.25 -7.85 -2.57
C ALA A 439 -11.22 -8.68 -3.37
N ARG A 440 -11.36 -8.70 -4.70
CA ARG A 440 -10.45 -9.39 -5.61
C ARG A 440 -10.33 -8.65 -6.94
N GLU A 441 -9.23 -7.96 -7.10
CA GLU A 441 -8.85 -7.13 -8.25
C GLU A 441 -8.06 -7.96 -9.26
N LEU A 442 -7.80 -7.38 -10.43
CA LEU A 442 -7.07 -8.05 -11.51
C LEU A 442 -6.04 -7.11 -12.12
N ALA A 443 -4.80 -7.58 -12.27
CA ALA A 443 -3.71 -6.93 -12.97
C ALA A 443 -3.03 -7.86 -13.97
N HIS A 444 -2.27 -7.29 -14.92
CA HIS A 444 -1.35 -8.04 -15.76
C HIS A 444 0.02 -8.14 -15.09
N VAL A 445 0.66 -9.31 -15.11
CA VAL A 445 1.91 -9.55 -14.39
C VAL A 445 3.08 -8.70 -14.93
N ASP A 446 3.10 -8.40 -16.24
CA ASP A 446 4.13 -7.58 -16.87
C ASP A 446 4.09 -6.12 -16.41
N ASP A 447 2.88 -5.56 -16.22
CA ASP A 447 2.70 -4.20 -15.74
C ASP A 447 3.17 -4.05 -14.30
N LEU A 448 2.86 -5.06 -13.46
CA LEU A 448 3.30 -5.12 -12.06
C LEU A 448 4.83 -5.12 -11.95
N ALA A 449 5.50 -6.02 -12.68
CA ALA A 449 6.96 -6.09 -12.73
C ALA A 449 7.56 -4.85 -13.42
N GLY A 450 6.85 -4.31 -14.42
CA GLY A 450 7.20 -3.08 -15.13
C GLY A 450 7.33 -1.89 -14.19
N LEU A 451 6.35 -1.68 -13.30
CA LEU A 451 6.38 -0.57 -12.34
C LEU A 451 7.63 -0.64 -11.44
N ALA A 452 8.01 -1.84 -10.97
CA ALA A 452 9.21 -2.00 -10.16
C ALA A 452 10.50 -1.66 -10.93
N ARG A 453 10.57 -2.02 -12.22
CA ARG A 453 11.72 -1.66 -13.07
C ARG A 453 11.82 -0.15 -13.29
N VAL A 454 10.69 0.52 -13.56
CA VAL A 454 10.67 1.99 -13.71
C VAL A 454 11.00 2.69 -12.39
N ALA A 455 10.51 2.19 -11.25
CA ALA A 455 10.87 2.69 -9.93
C ALA A 455 12.39 2.55 -9.66
N GLY A 456 13.01 1.44 -10.07
CA GLY A 456 14.47 1.27 -10.02
C GLY A 456 15.22 2.28 -10.89
N ALA A 457 14.75 2.53 -12.12
CA ALA A 457 15.31 3.57 -13.00
C ALA A 457 15.12 4.99 -12.46
N PHE A 458 14.03 5.25 -11.72
CA PHE A 458 13.77 6.51 -11.06
C PHE A 458 14.72 6.77 -9.87
N PHE A 459 15.04 5.75 -9.09
CA PHE A 459 15.94 5.85 -7.94
C PHE A 459 17.43 5.92 -8.34
N SER A 460 17.78 5.44 -9.52
CA SER A 460 19.13 5.54 -10.11
C SER A 460 19.38 6.92 -10.73
#